data_1584136af81affc19bfff68aaab5bd8d
#
_entry.id   1584136af81affc19bfff68aaab5bd8d
#
_cell.length_a   1.000
_cell.length_b   1.000
_cell.length_c   1.000
_cell.angle_alpha   90.00
_cell.angle_beta   90.00
_cell.angle_gamma   90.00
#
_symmetry.space_group_name_H-M   'P 1'
#
loop_
_entity.id
_entity.type
_entity.pdbx_description
1 polymer ?
#
loop_
_entity_poly.entity_id
_entity_poly.type
_entity_poly.pdbx_seq_one_letter_code
_entity_poly.pdbx_strand_id
1 'polypeptide(L)'
;KTNEKTQDKTSLKKSNTYLLVDVETCNDQRIIMELSFLVINKLMGKKKERCYIIKEVWENEEYRNGKYAIEKLAHWQEMIDNGTAQVISIYRLYDIINKTITDKQVNIFSAYNVGFDYNAIEKTYHRYGIDKRKDYKESNKLLGLKKLCLWEYGKKIYCTKDYIKWAIANKKLTPKNKIKSSAESLFQYLTENEGFEETHFGIEDLQIEYTIFIASIIQNTLDRNNSLILNKNGNWRTVETFKEELREKGLI
;
A
#
# COMPACT_ATOMS: atom_id res chain seq x y z
N LYS A 1 6.79 -26.03 -54.17
CA LYS A 1 6.00 -26.08 -52.91
C LYS A 1 6.81 -25.33 -51.85
N THR A 2 6.55 -24.08 -51.69
CA THR A 2 7.13 -23.16 -50.73
C THR A 2 6.41 -23.29 -49.39
N ASN A 3 7.09 -23.74 -48.36
CA ASN A 3 6.61 -23.78 -46.99
C ASN A 3 6.68 -22.36 -46.41
N GLU A 4 5.59 -21.65 -46.32
CA GLU A 4 5.42 -20.49 -45.49
C GLU A 4 5.44 -20.93 -44.03
N LYS A 5 6.54 -20.64 -43.32
CA LYS A 5 6.61 -20.69 -41.89
C LYS A 5 5.75 -19.57 -41.34
N THR A 6 4.62 -19.93 -40.79
CA THR A 6 3.78 -19.07 -39.95
C THR A 6 4.64 -18.53 -38.80
N GLN A 7 4.95 -17.24 -38.86
CA GLN A 7 5.60 -16.53 -37.75
C GLN A 7 4.68 -16.55 -36.54
N ASP A 8 5.17 -17.21 -35.53
CA ASP A 8 4.60 -17.28 -34.19
C ASP A 8 4.38 -15.85 -33.66
N LYS A 9 3.12 -15.48 -33.40
CA LYS A 9 2.77 -14.22 -32.79
C LYS A 9 3.38 -14.17 -31.40
N THR A 10 4.53 -13.52 -31.28
CA THR A 10 5.15 -13.17 -30.00
C THR A 10 4.09 -12.55 -29.11
N SER A 11 3.65 -13.30 -28.11
CA SER A 11 2.78 -12.82 -27.06
C SER A 11 3.44 -11.62 -26.39
N LEU A 12 2.98 -10.42 -26.70
CA LEU A 12 3.34 -9.21 -25.96
C LEU A 12 3.17 -9.50 -24.48
N LYS A 13 4.25 -9.57 -23.73
CA LYS A 13 4.21 -9.77 -22.29
C LYS A 13 3.29 -8.72 -21.71
N LYS A 14 2.12 -9.14 -21.22
CA LYS A 14 1.11 -8.29 -20.63
C LYS A 14 1.77 -7.44 -19.54
N SER A 15 1.81 -6.13 -19.70
CA SER A 15 2.44 -5.26 -18.71
C SER A 15 1.62 -5.31 -17.41
N ASN A 16 2.30 -5.35 -16.27
CA ASN A 16 1.63 -5.33 -14.99
C ASN A 16 0.91 -3.99 -14.78
N THR A 17 -0.32 -4.08 -14.30
CA THR A 17 -1.12 -2.94 -13.83
C THR A 17 -1.36 -3.11 -12.33
N TYR A 18 -1.06 -2.09 -11.57
CA TYR A 18 -1.10 -2.10 -10.12
C TYR A 18 -2.27 -1.26 -9.62
N LEU A 19 -2.91 -1.74 -8.57
CA LEU A 19 -3.78 -0.94 -7.71
C LEU A 19 -3.00 -0.67 -6.43
N LEU A 20 -2.50 0.55 -6.29
CA LEU A 20 -1.85 1.02 -5.07
C LEU A 20 -2.94 1.57 -4.16
N VAL A 21 -2.98 1.10 -2.92
CA VAL A 21 -4.05 1.40 -1.96
C VAL A 21 -3.44 1.75 -0.62
N ASP A 22 -3.99 2.76 0.00
CA ASP A 22 -3.79 3.07 1.41
C ASP A 22 -5.14 3.18 2.11
N VAL A 23 -5.24 2.72 3.37
CA VAL A 23 -6.47 2.78 4.15
C VAL A 23 -6.22 3.35 5.53
N GLU A 24 -7.16 4.24 5.95
CA GLU A 24 -7.23 4.73 7.29
C GLU A 24 -8.37 4.04 8.05
N THR A 25 -8.06 3.54 9.24
CA THR A 25 -9.01 2.79 10.06
C THR A 25 -9.42 3.57 11.29
N CYS A 26 -10.65 3.36 11.74
CA CYS A 26 -11.19 4.09 12.90
C CYS A 26 -10.82 3.47 14.25
N ASN A 27 -10.50 2.16 14.30
CA ASN A 27 -10.29 1.44 15.55
C ASN A 27 -9.41 0.19 15.40
N ASP A 28 -9.15 -0.48 16.52
CA ASP A 28 -8.37 -1.74 16.56
C ASP A 28 -9.01 -2.90 15.79
N GLN A 29 -10.30 -2.84 15.49
CA GLN A 29 -10.98 -3.82 14.64
C GLN A 29 -10.61 -3.67 13.16
N ARG A 30 -9.94 -2.58 12.80
CA ARG A 30 -9.50 -2.24 11.45
C ARG A 30 -10.66 -2.07 10.48
N ILE A 31 -11.72 -1.38 10.93
CA ILE A 31 -12.82 -0.95 10.06
C ILE A 31 -12.37 0.31 9.33
N ILE A 32 -12.49 0.31 8.03
CA ILE A 32 -12.01 1.40 7.17
C ILE A 32 -12.93 2.60 7.30
N MET A 33 -12.36 3.76 7.63
CA MET A 33 -12.99 5.07 7.51
C MET A 33 -12.72 5.68 6.14
N GLU A 34 -11.45 5.69 5.74
CA GLU A 34 -10.98 6.22 4.47
C GLU A 34 -10.27 5.14 3.65
N LEU A 35 -10.50 5.12 2.35
CA LEU A 35 -9.74 4.35 1.39
C LEU A 35 -9.33 5.23 0.23
N SER A 36 -8.03 5.34 0.04
CA SER A 36 -7.42 6.01 -1.09
C SER A 36 -6.77 5.02 -2.03
N PHE A 37 -6.88 5.23 -3.34
CA PHE A 37 -6.17 4.40 -4.31
C PHE A 37 -5.80 5.13 -5.59
N LEU A 38 -4.80 4.60 -6.26
CA LEU A 38 -4.47 4.95 -7.64
C LEU A 38 -4.14 3.70 -8.48
N VAL A 39 -4.35 3.83 -9.78
CA VAL A 39 -3.97 2.78 -10.73
C VAL A 39 -2.68 3.19 -11.43
N ILE A 40 -1.69 2.30 -11.38
CA ILE A 40 -0.39 2.49 -12.02
C ILE A 40 -0.25 1.48 -13.15
N ASN A 41 -0.05 1.97 -14.35
CA ASN A 41 0.33 1.14 -15.49
C ASN A 41 1.69 1.60 -15.98
N LYS A 42 2.63 0.66 -16.12
CA LYS A 42 4.02 0.96 -16.48
C LYS A 42 4.15 1.70 -17.81
N LEU A 43 3.22 1.48 -18.74
CA LEU A 43 3.22 2.13 -20.07
C LEU A 43 2.46 3.46 -20.08
N MET A 44 1.47 3.61 -19.18
CA MET A 44 0.53 4.74 -19.19
C MET A 44 0.74 5.72 -18.03
N GLY A 45 1.71 5.42 -17.17
CA GLY A 45 2.00 6.22 -15.97
C GLY A 45 0.92 6.13 -14.89
N LYS A 46 0.96 7.11 -13.99
CA LYS A 46 0.02 7.29 -12.88
C LYS A 46 -1.34 7.77 -13.40
N LYS A 47 -2.41 7.15 -12.93
CA LYS A 47 -3.79 7.64 -13.14
C LYS A 47 -4.24 8.51 -11.97
N LYS A 48 -5.37 9.18 -12.15
CA LYS A 48 -5.96 10.04 -11.11
C LYS A 48 -6.18 9.26 -9.82
N GLU A 49 -5.73 9.82 -8.74
CA GLU A 49 -6.00 9.36 -7.39
C GLU A 49 -7.48 9.48 -7.04
N ARG A 50 -7.94 8.62 -6.18
CA ARG A 50 -9.30 8.64 -5.67
C ARG A 50 -9.27 8.40 -4.17
N CYS A 51 -10.07 9.16 -3.45
CA CYS A 51 -10.26 9.05 -2.02
C CYS A 51 -11.74 8.92 -1.70
N TYR A 52 -12.06 7.97 -0.84
CA TYR A 52 -13.42 7.67 -0.44
C TYR A 52 -13.53 7.56 1.08
N ILE A 53 -14.51 8.23 1.63
CA ILE A 53 -14.96 8.07 3.02
C ILE A 53 -16.14 7.11 3.02
N ILE A 54 -16.11 6.11 3.89
CA ILE A 54 -17.16 5.09 3.97
C ILE A 54 -18.34 5.62 4.76
N LYS A 55 -19.46 5.80 4.07
CA LYS A 55 -20.67 6.42 4.62
C LYS A 55 -21.13 5.76 5.94
N GLU A 56 -21.28 4.45 5.94
CA GLU A 56 -21.78 3.68 7.10
C GLU A 56 -20.85 3.77 8.31
N VAL A 57 -19.57 4.04 8.09
CA VAL A 57 -18.56 4.24 9.14
C VAL A 57 -18.55 5.70 9.57
N TRP A 58 -18.60 6.63 8.62
CA TRP A 58 -18.65 8.07 8.88
C TRP A 58 -19.90 8.50 9.66
N GLU A 59 -21.06 7.95 9.37
CA GLU A 59 -22.33 8.24 10.05
C GLU A 59 -22.47 7.54 11.40
N ASN A 60 -21.59 6.60 11.74
CA ASN A 60 -21.63 5.85 13.00
C ASN A 60 -20.78 6.55 14.07
N GLU A 61 -21.43 7.02 15.13
CA GLU A 61 -20.79 7.76 16.22
C GLU A 61 -19.73 6.92 16.94
N GLU A 62 -19.94 5.62 17.14
CA GLU A 62 -18.96 4.72 17.77
C GLU A 62 -17.64 4.69 16.97
N TYR A 63 -17.72 4.66 15.64
CA TYR A 63 -16.53 4.65 14.77
C TYR A 63 -15.87 6.02 14.70
N ARG A 64 -16.64 7.10 14.67
CA ARG A 64 -16.09 8.48 14.71
C ARG A 64 -15.33 8.75 16.01
N ASN A 65 -15.81 8.21 17.12
CA ASN A 65 -15.16 8.31 18.43
C ASN A 65 -14.06 7.26 18.63
N GLY A 66 -13.78 6.47 17.60
CA GLY A 66 -12.71 5.47 17.62
C GLY A 66 -11.32 6.09 17.82
N LYS A 67 -10.44 5.36 18.48
CA LYS A 67 -9.11 5.79 18.91
C LYS A 67 -8.29 6.44 17.79
N TYR A 68 -8.40 5.93 16.55
CA TYR A 68 -7.63 6.41 15.41
C TYR A 68 -8.40 7.39 14.53
N ALA A 69 -9.72 7.53 14.76
CA ALA A 69 -10.55 8.42 13.97
C ALA A 69 -10.65 9.82 14.56
N ILE A 70 -10.77 9.93 15.89
CA ILE A 70 -11.14 11.16 16.56
C ILE A 70 -10.22 12.35 16.21
N GLU A 71 -8.92 12.13 16.07
CA GLU A 71 -7.95 13.17 15.74
C GLU A 71 -7.99 13.58 14.26
N LYS A 72 -8.63 12.76 13.40
CA LYS A 72 -8.68 12.94 11.94
C LYS A 72 -10.01 13.51 11.44
N LEU A 73 -11.04 13.58 12.30
CA LEU A 73 -12.41 13.95 11.90
C LEU A 73 -12.47 15.31 11.19
N ALA A 74 -11.78 16.32 11.72
CA ALA A 74 -11.80 17.66 11.16
C ALA A 74 -11.21 17.67 9.73
N HIS A 75 -10.13 16.95 9.51
CA HIS A 75 -9.50 16.84 8.20
C HIS A 75 -10.37 16.06 7.20
N TRP A 76 -10.95 14.95 7.60
CA TRP A 76 -11.89 14.23 6.73
C TRP A 76 -13.10 15.08 6.35
N GLN A 77 -13.63 15.89 7.31
CA GLN A 77 -14.69 16.83 7.00
C GLN A 77 -14.23 17.87 5.95
N GLU A 78 -13.04 18.42 6.11
CA GLU A 78 -12.44 19.35 5.13
C GLU A 78 -12.29 18.70 3.75
N MET A 79 -11.82 17.46 3.68
CA MET A 79 -11.69 16.70 2.42
C MET A 79 -13.04 16.45 1.74
N ILE A 80 -14.08 16.24 2.52
CA ILE A 80 -15.46 16.11 2.02
C ILE A 80 -15.95 17.46 1.47
N ASP A 81 -15.78 18.52 2.23
CA ASP A 81 -16.30 19.86 1.90
C ASP A 81 -15.62 20.45 0.66
N ASN A 82 -14.31 20.20 0.48
CA ASN A 82 -13.55 20.67 -0.69
C ASN A 82 -13.59 19.69 -1.88
N GLY A 83 -14.27 18.53 -1.74
CA GLY A 83 -14.44 17.54 -2.80
C GLY A 83 -13.21 16.67 -3.09
N THR A 84 -12.19 16.70 -2.24
CA THR A 84 -11.01 15.83 -2.36
C THR A 84 -11.39 14.38 -2.06
N ALA A 85 -12.27 14.14 -1.07
CA ALA A 85 -12.84 12.84 -0.77
C ALA A 85 -14.34 12.79 -1.10
N GLN A 86 -14.81 11.62 -1.50
CA GLN A 86 -16.23 11.37 -1.75
C GLN A 86 -16.80 10.43 -0.69
N VAL A 87 -17.90 10.81 -0.07
CA VAL A 87 -18.64 9.91 0.84
C VAL A 87 -19.46 8.94 0.02
N ILE A 88 -19.19 7.65 0.17
CA ILE A 88 -19.88 6.58 -0.57
C ILE A 88 -20.20 5.40 0.36
N SER A 89 -21.21 4.61 0.02
CA SER A 89 -21.47 3.38 0.75
C SER A 89 -20.38 2.34 0.51
N ILE A 90 -20.21 1.45 1.47
CA ILE A 90 -19.25 0.33 1.33
C ILE A 90 -19.60 -0.57 0.15
N TYR A 91 -20.87 -0.74 -0.18
CA TYR A 91 -21.33 -1.47 -1.35
C TYR A 91 -20.88 -0.79 -2.65
N ARG A 92 -20.98 0.53 -2.68
CA ARG A 92 -20.52 1.32 -3.83
C ARG A 92 -19.00 1.26 -3.98
N LEU A 93 -18.25 1.29 -2.87
CA LEU A 93 -16.80 1.09 -2.88
C LEU A 93 -16.44 -0.28 -3.47
N TYR A 94 -17.12 -1.34 -3.02
CA TYR A 94 -16.93 -2.69 -3.56
C TYR A 94 -17.10 -2.72 -5.08
N ASP A 95 -18.16 -2.13 -5.59
CA ASP A 95 -18.43 -2.07 -7.04
C ASP A 95 -17.35 -1.27 -7.78
N ILE A 96 -16.92 -0.12 -7.24
CA ILE A 96 -15.89 0.74 -7.84
C ILE A 96 -14.57 -0.01 -7.93
N ILE A 97 -14.15 -0.69 -6.85
CA ILE A 97 -12.90 -1.46 -6.84
C ILE A 97 -12.96 -2.59 -7.88
N ASN A 98 -14.01 -3.40 -7.88
CA ASN A 98 -14.17 -4.50 -8.83
C ASN A 98 -14.22 -4.02 -10.28
N LYS A 99 -14.95 -2.93 -10.54
CA LYS A 99 -15.00 -2.29 -11.85
C LYS A 99 -13.63 -1.77 -12.27
N THR A 100 -12.91 -1.12 -11.35
CA THR A 100 -11.56 -0.59 -11.63
C THR A 100 -10.60 -1.73 -11.97
N ILE A 101 -10.63 -2.82 -11.22
CA ILE A 101 -9.79 -4.00 -11.48
C ILE A 101 -10.07 -4.56 -12.88
N THR A 102 -11.35 -4.69 -13.24
CA THR A 102 -11.76 -5.22 -14.52
C THR A 102 -11.41 -4.29 -15.68
N ASP A 103 -11.85 -3.04 -15.62
CA ASP A 103 -11.69 -2.05 -16.71
C ASP A 103 -10.22 -1.70 -16.97
N LYS A 104 -9.40 -1.70 -15.94
CA LYS A 104 -7.97 -1.36 -16.03
C LYS A 104 -7.06 -2.58 -16.11
N GLN A 105 -7.65 -3.77 -16.11
CA GLN A 105 -6.91 -5.04 -16.14
C GLN A 105 -5.85 -5.12 -15.04
N VAL A 106 -6.21 -4.65 -13.84
CA VAL A 106 -5.34 -4.72 -12.68
C VAL A 106 -5.04 -6.18 -12.37
N ASN A 107 -3.78 -6.50 -12.12
CA ASN A 107 -3.35 -7.85 -11.76
C ASN A 107 -2.52 -7.90 -10.46
N ILE A 108 -2.21 -6.73 -9.90
CA ILE A 108 -1.41 -6.62 -8.67
C ILE A 108 -2.07 -5.60 -7.74
N PHE A 109 -2.31 -6.01 -6.48
CA PHE A 109 -2.67 -5.15 -5.36
C PHE A 109 -1.40 -4.77 -4.60
N SER A 110 -1.18 -3.49 -4.35
CA SER A 110 0.02 -2.98 -3.68
C SER A 110 -0.36 -2.03 -2.56
N ALA A 111 0.41 -2.05 -1.49
CA ALA A 111 0.38 -1.12 -0.37
C ALA A 111 1.72 -1.14 0.37
N TYR A 112 1.98 -0.17 1.24
CA TYR A 112 3.20 -0.21 2.04
C TYR A 112 3.24 -1.44 2.96
N ASN A 113 2.16 -1.72 3.66
CA ASN A 113 1.96 -2.93 4.45
C ASN A 113 0.75 -3.70 3.92
N VAL A 114 0.90 -4.31 2.76
CA VAL A 114 -0.19 -4.92 1.98
C VAL A 114 -1.11 -5.85 2.79
N GLY A 115 -0.58 -6.48 3.84
CA GLY A 115 -1.36 -7.34 4.72
C GLY A 115 -2.32 -6.55 5.60
N PHE A 116 -1.94 -5.34 6.02
CA PHE A 116 -2.81 -4.48 6.81
C PHE A 116 -3.99 -3.99 5.98
N ASP A 117 -3.71 -3.36 4.85
CA ASP A 117 -4.72 -2.74 3.97
C ASP A 117 -5.69 -3.77 3.42
N TYR A 118 -5.16 -4.87 2.89
CA TYR A 118 -5.99 -5.95 2.38
C TYR A 118 -6.92 -6.53 3.46
N ASN A 119 -6.39 -6.80 4.67
CA ASN A 119 -7.20 -7.34 5.76
C ASN A 119 -8.22 -6.33 6.28
N ALA A 120 -7.92 -5.02 6.27
CA ALA A 120 -8.88 -3.99 6.65
C ALA A 120 -10.06 -3.95 5.66
N ILE A 121 -9.80 -4.06 4.35
CA ILE A 121 -10.85 -4.17 3.33
C ILE A 121 -11.72 -5.40 3.59
N GLU A 122 -11.14 -6.58 3.73
CA GLU A 122 -11.87 -7.82 3.95
C GLU A 122 -12.69 -7.79 5.26
N LYS A 123 -12.13 -7.26 6.35
CA LYS A 123 -12.87 -7.09 7.62
C LYS A 123 -14.05 -6.15 7.50
N THR A 124 -13.88 -5.05 6.75
CA THR A 124 -14.97 -4.12 6.51
C THR A 124 -16.05 -4.75 5.65
N TYR A 125 -15.69 -5.51 4.61
CA TYR A 125 -16.64 -6.28 3.81
C TYR A 125 -17.41 -7.30 4.66
N HIS A 126 -16.72 -8.01 5.55
CA HIS A 126 -17.33 -8.94 6.49
C HIS A 126 -18.30 -8.23 7.45
N ARG A 127 -17.89 -7.12 8.03
CA ARG A 127 -18.70 -6.34 8.98
C ARG A 127 -20.05 -5.93 8.37
N TYR A 128 -20.04 -5.57 7.09
CA TYR A 128 -21.24 -5.12 6.37
C TYR A 128 -21.91 -6.22 5.53
N GLY A 129 -21.49 -7.47 5.67
CA GLY A 129 -22.12 -8.64 5.05
C GLY A 129 -21.95 -8.75 3.54
N ILE A 130 -20.98 -8.05 2.96
CA ILE A 130 -20.66 -8.17 1.52
C ILE A 130 -20.15 -9.58 1.20
N ASP A 131 -19.35 -10.16 2.07
CA ASP A 131 -18.81 -11.52 1.96
C ASP A 131 -19.87 -12.62 2.03
N LYS A 132 -21.08 -12.31 2.51
CA LYS A 132 -22.23 -13.22 2.57
C LYS A 132 -23.02 -13.30 1.27
N ARG A 133 -22.69 -12.47 0.27
CA ARG A 133 -23.32 -12.55 -1.05
C ARG A 133 -22.99 -13.88 -1.72
N LYS A 134 -23.98 -14.48 -2.36
CA LYS A 134 -23.81 -15.78 -3.03
C LYS A 134 -22.70 -15.78 -4.08
N ASP A 135 -22.53 -14.65 -4.75
CA ASP A 135 -21.55 -14.45 -5.84
C ASP A 135 -20.22 -13.85 -5.34
N TYR A 136 -20.02 -13.68 -4.03
CA TYR A 136 -18.86 -12.96 -3.48
C TYR A 136 -17.51 -13.48 -4.01
N LYS A 137 -17.31 -14.79 -3.98
CA LYS A 137 -16.03 -15.39 -4.42
C LYS A 137 -15.74 -15.15 -5.90
N GLU A 138 -16.77 -15.05 -6.71
CA GLU A 138 -16.67 -14.84 -8.16
C GLU A 138 -16.60 -13.36 -8.52
N SER A 139 -17.36 -12.53 -7.79
CA SER A 139 -17.48 -11.10 -8.03
C SER A 139 -16.36 -10.29 -7.37
N ASN A 140 -15.78 -10.75 -6.24
CA ASN A 140 -14.67 -10.05 -5.58
C ASN A 140 -13.35 -10.25 -6.33
N LYS A 141 -13.04 -9.31 -7.21
CA LYS A 141 -11.83 -9.36 -8.05
C LYS A 141 -10.53 -9.17 -7.25
N LEU A 142 -10.60 -8.59 -6.04
CA LEU A 142 -9.43 -8.48 -5.15
C LEU A 142 -8.84 -9.83 -4.78
N LEU A 143 -9.69 -10.86 -4.60
CA LEU A 143 -9.24 -12.20 -4.22
C LEU A 143 -8.27 -12.84 -5.24
N GLY A 144 -8.39 -12.46 -6.51
CA GLY A 144 -7.56 -12.97 -7.60
C GLY A 144 -6.26 -12.19 -7.83
N LEU A 145 -6.05 -11.07 -7.14
CA LEU A 145 -4.88 -10.25 -7.36
C LEU A 145 -3.65 -10.80 -6.64
N LYS A 146 -2.52 -10.69 -7.31
CA LYS A 146 -1.23 -10.84 -6.66
C LYS A 146 -0.99 -9.67 -5.71
N LYS A 147 -0.25 -9.90 -4.62
CA LYS A 147 0.03 -8.87 -3.61
C LYS A 147 1.48 -8.43 -3.69
N LEU A 148 1.72 -7.13 -3.72
CA LEU A 148 3.03 -6.51 -3.67
C LEU A 148 3.13 -5.66 -2.41
N CYS A 149 4.03 -6.02 -1.49
CA CYS A 149 4.28 -5.29 -0.26
C CYS A 149 5.49 -4.38 -0.42
N LEU A 150 5.29 -3.06 -0.35
CA LEU A 150 6.38 -2.10 -0.46
C LEU A 150 7.30 -2.11 0.76
N TRP A 151 6.80 -2.50 1.92
CA TRP A 151 7.62 -2.71 3.10
C TRP A 151 8.71 -3.78 2.91
N GLU A 152 8.42 -4.84 2.12
CA GLU A 152 9.43 -5.85 1.80
C GLU A 152 10.55 -5.29 0.92
N TYR A 153 10.24 -4.31 0.07
CA TYR A 153 11.27 -3.53 -0.60
C TYR A 153 12.08 -2.73 0.41
N GLY A 154 11.41 -2.02 1.33
CA GLY A 154 12.04 -1.26 2.40
C GLY A 154 12.99 -2.10 3.24
N LYS A 155 12.67 -3.37 3.53
CA LYS A 155 13.55 -4.27 4.28
C LYS A 155 14.94 -4.41 3.65
N LYS A 156 15.04 -4.41 2.34
CA LYS A 156 16.34 -4.48 1.63
C LYS A 156 17.17 -3.23 1.89
N ILE A 157 16.52 -2.07 1.99
CA ILE A 157 17.17 -0.79 2.27
C ILE A 157 17.53 -0.68 3.75
N TYR A 158 16.62 -1.03 4.65
CA TYR A 158 16.82 -0.93 6.10
C TYR A 158 18.01 -1.75 6.61
N CYS A 159 18.38 -2.81 5.89
CA CYS A 159 19.54 -3.64 6.20
C CYS A 159 20.85 -3.08 5.63
N THR A 160 20.84 -1.98 4.90
CA THR A 160 22.05 -1.40 4.35
C THR A 160 22.80 -0.56 5.39
N LYS A 161 24.13 -0.56 5.28
CA LYS A 161 24.98 0.27 6.12
C LYS A 161 24.61 1.76 6.05
N ASP A 162 24.31 2.24 4.86
CA ASP A 162 24.00 3.65 4.64
C ASP A 162 22.69 4.05 5.30
N TYR A 163 21.64 3.23 5.15
CA TYR A 163 20.38 3.49 5.85
C TYR A 163 20.54 3.47 7.38
N ILE A 164 21.30 2.51 7.92
CA ILE A 164 21.51 2.41 9.37
C ILE A 164 22.24 3.66 9.89
N LYS A 165 23.29 4.11 9.19
CA LYS A 165 23.99 5.35 9.57
C LYS A 165 23.06 6.56 9.53
N TRP A 166 22.29 6.68 8.45
CA TRP A 166 21.32 7.74 8.30
C TRP A 166 20.26 7.72 9.40
N ALA A 167 19.68 6.54 9.69
CA ALA A 167 18.65 6.38 10.71
C ALA A 167 19.15 6.74 12.12
N ILE A 168 20.40 6.40 12.44
CA ILE A 168 21.02 6.78 13.72
C ILE A 168 21.23 8.29 13.78
N ALA A 169 21.81 8.88 12.72
CA ALA A 169 22.08 10.33 12.66
C ALA A 169 20.79 11.15 12.76
N ASN A 170 19.71 10.68 12.15
CA ASN A 170 18.41 11.36 12.12
C ASN A 170 17.42 10.90 13.20
N LYS A 171 17.91 10.16 14.21
CA LYS A 171 17.11 9.68 15.35
C LYS A 171 15.88 8.85 14.94
N LYS A 172 15.93 8.16 13.78
CA LYS A 172 14.84 7.31 13.27
C LYS A 172 14.89 5.92 13.92
N LEU A 173 14.84 5.91 15.26
CA LEU A 173 14.80 4.70 16.06
C LEU A 173 13.50 4.63 16.86
N THR A 174 13.04 3.42 17.11
CA THR A 174 11.92 3.18 18.05
C THR A 174 12.41 3.35 19.50
N PRO A 175 11.50 3.48 20.48
CA PRO A 175 11.87 3.50 21.91
C PRO A 175 12.68 2.28 22.37
N LYS A 176 12.61 1.18 21.61
CA LYS A 176 13.38 -0.06 21.89
C LYS A 176 14.69 -0.13 21.08
N ASN A 177 15.22 0.99 20.63
CA ASN A 177 16.44 1.09 19.82
C ASN A 177 16.43 0.22 18.54
N LYS A 178 15.25 0.00 17.94
CA LYS A 178 15.14 -0.66 16.65
C LYS A 178 15.05 0.39 15.55
N ILE A 179 15.59 0.10 14.38
CA ILE A 179 15.41 0.94 13.19
C ILE A 179 13.93 1.15 12.92
N LYS A 180 13.50 2.40 12.77
CA LYS A 180 12.15 2.76 12.36
C LYS A 180 11.98 2.40 10.89
N SER A 181 10.90 1.72 10.56
CA SER A 181 10.65 1.18 9.22
C SER A 181 9.27 1.56 8.70
N SER A 182 8.85 2.77 8.98
CA SER A 182 7.63 3.36 8.43
C SER A 182 7.82 3.77 6.97
N ALA A 183 6.71 3.98 6.24
CA ALA A 183 6.73 4.60 4.92
C ALA A 183 7.41 5.97 4.98
N GLU A 184 7.08 6.77 5.98
CA GLU A 184 7.70 8.07 6.25
C GLU A 184 9.23 8.00 6.29
N SER A 185 9.80 7.10 7.13
CA SER A 185 11.27 7.03 7.26
C SER A 185 11.96 6.54 6.00
N LEU A 186 11.30 5.67 5.23
CA LEU A 186 11.82 5.25 3.93
C LEU A 186 11.75 6.38 2.91
N PHE A 187 10.63 7.10 2.86
CA PHE A 187 10.45 8.25 1.99
C PHE A 187 11.48 9.34 2.28
N GLN A 188 11.66 9.72 3.56
CA GLN A 188 12.67 10.70 3.98
C GLN A 188 14.08 10.30 3.50
N TYR A 189 14.45 9.04 3.67
CA TYR A 189 15.74 8.52 3.21
C TYR A 189 15.90 8.57 1.69
N LEU A 190 14.86 8.14 0.95
CA LEU A 190 14.90 8.09 -0.52
C LEU A 190 14.88 9.46 -1.18
N THR A 191 14.28 10.44 -0.53
CA THR A 191 14.11 11.80 -1.07
C THR A 191 15.10 12.81 -0.47
N GLU A 192 15.94 12.36 0.49
CA GLU A 192 16.85 13.22 1.25
C GLU A 192 16.13 14.40 1.93
N ASN A 193 14.87 14.16 2.34
CA ASN A 193 14.03 15.14 3.01
C ASN A 193 13.72 14.69 4.45
N GLU A 194 14.70 14.89 5.34
CA GLU A 194 14.61 14.47 6.74
C GLU A 194 13.55 15.24 7.54
N GLY A 195 13.18 16.43 7.09
CA GLY A 195 12.16 17.28 7.72
C GLY A 195 10.72 16.94 7.32
N PHE A 196 10.52 15.99 6.41
CA PHE A 196 9.18 15.56 6.04
C PHE A 196 8.49 14.87 7.22
N GLU A 197 7.22 15.18 7.44
CA GLU A 197 6.35 14.53 8.41
C GLU A 197 5.12 13.97 7.69
N GLU A 198 4.83 12.69 7.94
CA GLU A 198 3.65 12.00 7.40
C GLU A 198 2.40 12.51 8.12
N THR A 199 1.40 12.87 7.34
CA THR A 199 0.14 13.44 7.87
C THR A 199 -0.85 12.38 8.32
N HIS A 200 -0.63 11.13 7.93
CA HIS A 200 -1.53 9.99 8.18
C HIS A 200 -2.93 10.18 7.59
N PHE A 201 -2.99 10.68 6.36
CA PHE A 201 -4.20 10.76 5.56
C PHE A 201 -3.98 10.02 4.24
N GLY A 202 -4.90 9.11 3.91
CA GLY A 202 -4.68 8.11 2.89
C GLY A 202 -4.30 8.66 1.51
N ILE A 203 -4.82 9.83 1.11
CA ILE A 203 -4.45 10.42 -0.20
C ILE A 203 -3.01 10.96 -0.20
N GLU A 204 -2.53 11.48 0.93
CA GLU A 204 -1.17 12.00 1.09
C GLU A 204 -0.18 10.85 1.28
N ASP A 205 -0.54 9.88 2.11
CA ASP A 205 0.25 8.67 2.32
C ASP A 205 0.38 7.86 1.02
N LEU A 206 -0.64 7.89 0.18
CA LEU A 206 -0.60 7.30 -1.16
C LEU A 206 0.49 7.91 -2.06
N GLN A 207 0.82 9.21 -1.90
CA GLN A 207 1.93 9.85 -2.62
C GLN A 207 3.28 9.35 -2.11
N ILE A 208 3.42 9.16 -0.81
CA ILE A 208 4.61 8.58 -0.18
C ILE A 208 4.81 7.17 -0.71
N GLU A 209 3.77 6.36 -0.67
CA GLU A 209 3.81 4.99 -1.19
C GLU A 209 4.08 4.91 -2.69
N TYR A 210 3.52 5.85 -3.47
CA TYR A 210 3.81 5.94 -4.90
C TYR A 210 5.28 6.24 -5.17
N THR A 211 5.89 7.14 -4.41
CA THR A 211 7.32 7.45 -4.53
C THR A 211 8.18 6.22 -4.22
N ILE A 212 7.86 5.50 -3.14
CA ILE A 212 8.52 4.24 -2.76
C ILE A 212 8.33 3.18 -3.87
N PHE A 213 7.12 3.09 -4.43
CA PHE A 213 6.82 2.18 -5.53
C PHE A 213 7.69 2.48 -6.77
N ILE A 214 7.79 3.75 -7.16
CA ILE A 214 8.63 4.16 -8.31
C ILE A 214 10.09 3.86 -8.05
N ALA A 215 10.62 4.18 -6.87
CA ALA A 215 11.98 3.87 -6.48
C ALA A 215 12.25 2.35 -6.57
N SER A 216 11.31 1.52 -6.12
CA SER A 216 11.39 0.06 -6.18
C SER A 216 11.48 -0.47 -7.62
N ILE A 217 10.75 0.15 -8.55
CA ILE A 217 10.78 -0.22 -9.97
C ILE A 217 12.08 0.21 -10.64
N ILE A 218 12.52 1.45 -10.40
CA ILE A 218 13.75 2.00 -10.99
C ILE A 218 14.96 1.18 -10.57
N GLN A 219 15.04 0.83 -9.30
CA GLN A 219 16.16 0.07 -8.75
C GLN A 219 16.13 -1.44 -9.10
N ASN A 220 15.16 -1.88 -9.90
CA ASN A 220 14.98 -3.30 -10.27
C ASN A 220 14.89 -4.26 -9.07
N THR A 221 14.49 -3.77 -7.92
CA THR A 221 14.40 -4.56 -6.69
C THR A 221 13.13 -5.39 -6.61
N LEU A 222 12.17 -5.12 -7.48
CA LEU A 222 11.03 -5.98 -7.70
C LEU A 222 11.46 -7.14 -8.59
N ASP A 223 11.42 -8.34 -8.05
CA ASP A 223 11.76 -9.55 -8.79
C ASP A 223 10.89 -9.67 -10.04
N ARG A 224 11.50 -9.61 -11.20
CA ARG A 224 10.82 -9.78 -12.50
C ARG A 224 10.19 -11.17 -12.65
N ASN A 225 10.62 -12.14 -11.85
CA ASN A 225 10.18 -13.53 -11.91
C ASN A 225 9.05 -13.88 -10.95
N ASN A 226 8.37 -12.89 -10.33
CA ASN A 226 7.15 -13.07 -9.54
C ASN A 226 7.22 -13.47 -8.09
N SER A 227 8.24 -13.25 -7.40
CA SER A 227 8.16 -13.29 -5.96
C SER A 227 7.42 -12.07 -5.46
N LEU A 228 6.12 -12.06 -5.68
CA LEU A 228 5.26 -11.12 -5.02
C LEU A 228 5.26 -11.42 -3.57
N ILE A 229 5.61 -10.45 -2.88
CA ILE A 229 6.12 -10.55 -1.56
C ILE A 229 4.95 -10.51 -0.63
N LEU A 230 4.88 -11.51 0.15
CA LEU A 230 3.94 -11.59 1.23
C LEU A 230 4.48 -10.77 2.38
N ASN A 231 3.62 -9.95 2.93
CA ASN A 231 3.89 -9.38 4.23
C ASN A 231 4.05 -10.50 5.24
N LYS A 232 5.26 -10.77 5.63
CA LYS A 232 5.56 -11.54 6.82
C LYS A 232 6.03 -10.53 7.85
N ASN A 233 5.26 -10.37 8.91
CA ASN A 233 5.68 -9.58 10.07
C ASN A 233 7.01 -10.13 10.55
N GLY A 234 8.09 -9.55 10.06
CA GLY A 234 9.43 -9.85 10.54
C GLY A 234 9.61 -9.29 11.95
N ASN A 235 10.32 -9.99 12.80
CA ASN A 235 10.76 -9.42 14.05
C ASN A 235 11.73 -8.28 13.77
N TRP A 236 11.43 -7.11 14.32
CA TRP A 236 12.31 -5.95 14.25
C TRP A 236 13.56 -6.22 15.03
N ARG A 237 14.69 -5.99 14.40
CA ARG A 237 15.99 -6.13 15.01
C ARG A 237 16.39 -4.84 15.70
N THR A 238 17.18 -4.95 16.74
CA THR A 238 17.83 -3.79 17.34
C THR A 238 18.93 -3.28 16.42
N VAL A 239 19.36 -2.03 16.59
CA VAL A 239 20.50 -1.48 15.85
C VAL A 239 21.74 -2.35 16.01
N GLU A 240 22.00 -2.85 17.21
CA GLU A 240 23.16 -3.70 17.47
C GLU A 240 23.07 -5.03 16.73
N THR A 241 21.91 -5.69 16.73
CA THR A 241 21.69 -6.91 15.94
C THR A 241 21.93 -6.69 14.44
N PHE A 242 21.50 -5.55 13.91
CA PHE A 242 21.77 -5.19 12.51
C PHE A 242 23.27 -5.02 12.25
N LYS A 243 23.97 -4.34 13.15
CA LYS A 243 25.42 -4.13 13.05
C LYS A 243 26.17 -5.46 13.07
N GLU A 244 25.79 -6.36 13.97
CA GLU A 244 26.41 -7.70 14.05
C GLU A 244 26.26 -8.46 12.74
N GLU A 245 25.07 -8.51 12.16
CA GLU A 245 24.86 -9.16 10.86
C GLU A 245 25.62 -8.51 9.72
N LEU A 246 25.77 -7.19 9.74
CA LEU A 246 26.55 -6.48 8.75
C LEU A 246 28.05 -6.82 8.86
N ARG A 247 28.57 -6.99 10.10
CA ARG A 247 29.95 -7.46 10.35
C ARG A 247 30.14 -8.89 9.83
N GLU A 248 29.21 -9.80 10.17
CA GLU A 248 29.24 -11.18 9.68
C GLU A 248 29.24 -11.29 8.15
N LYS A 249 28.57 -10.35 7.48
CA LYS A 249 28.54 -10.26 6.02
C LYS A 249 29.70 -9.46 5.41
N GLY A 250 30.63 -8.95 6.24
CA GLY A 250 31.74 -8.12 5.80
C GLY A 250 31.31 -6.78 5.18
N LEU A 251 30.15 -6.26 5.58
CA LEU A 251 29.60 -4.99 5.07
C LEU A 251 29.99 -3.79 5.93
N ILE A 252 30.45 -4.03 7.16
CA ILE A 252 31.04 -3.05 8.07
C ILE A 252 32.16 -3.72 8.88
#